data_cdf234051e0457d13b841cc67f04ac75
#
_entry.id   cdf234051e0457d13b841cc67f04ac75
#
_cell.length_a   1.000
_cell.length_b   1.000
_cell.length_c   1.000
_cell.angle_alpha   90.00
_cell.angle_beta   90.00
_cell.angle_gamma   90.00
#
_symmetry.space_group_name_H-M   'P 1'
#
loop_
_entity.id
_entity.type
_entity.pdbx_description
1 polymer ?
#
loop_
_entity_poly.entity_id
_entity_poly.type
_entity_poly.pdbx_seq_one_letter_code
_entity_poly.pdbx_strand_id
1 'polypeptide(L)'
;MSYLGTQPNDVKKNTGLYTPSEILQLEKDGHWGGSLELIEEQTADGTTATIDFLDIKENVYDVHLLTYNNVGTTGTDYDLILIRLYESGVLESGSVYQWANQRIRANGGTNEYKSTVSSSLPPVNNGISNQSIEAINSYIYLYNLGNSAKYSFLTWQTAQIPSYSESQVFSTNFGGGTLPQASVVDGIRLYNTQATGASSISNGSNFKLY
;
A
#
# COMPACT_ATOMS: atom_id res chain seq x y z
N MET A 1 -45.93 19.28 10.89
CA MET A 1 -45.46 18.16 11.73
C MET A 1 -43.96 18.10 11.58
N SER A 2 -43.25 18.80 12.42
CA SER A 2 -41.79 18.74 12.42
C SER A 2 -41.35 17.61 13.35
N TYR A 3 -41.43 16.40 12.86
CA TYR A 3 -40.97 15.25 13.60
C TYR A 3 -39.46 15.02 13.49
N LEU A 4 -38.89 15.57 12.47
CA LEU A 4 -37.45 15.51 12.23
C LEU A 4 -36.80 16.76 12.82
N GLY A 5 -36.21 16.65 14.00
CA GLY A 5 -35.38 17.68 14.57
C GLY A 5 -35.82 18.28 15.90
N THR A 6 -36.99 17.90 16.44
CA THR A 6 -37.37 18.30 17.76
C THR A 6 -37.89 17.12 18.57
N GLN A 7 -36.97 16.41 19.11
CA GLN A 7 -37.21 15.67 20.35
C GLN A 7 -36.58 16.47 21.48
N PRO A 8 -37.29 17.42 22.07
CA PRO A 8 -36.68 18.43 22.94
C PRO A 8 -36.06 17.87 24.20
N ASN A 9 -36.48 16.69 24.61
CA ASN A 9 -36.02 16.07 25.87
C ASN A 9 -34.91 15.04 25.67
N ASP A 10 -34.76 14.55 24.45
CA ASP A 10 -33.77 13.52 24.14
C ASP A 10 -32.52 14.06 23.43
N VAL A 11 -32.66 15.18 22.74
CA VAL A 11 -31.55 15.81 21.95
C VAL A 11 -30.37 16.19 22.84
N LYS A 12 -30.61 16.56 24.10
CA LYS A 12 -29.53 16.85 25.06
C LYS A 12 -28.96 15.60 25.74
N LYS A 13 -29.61 14.45 25.59
CA LYS A 13 -29.21 13.19 26.21
C LYS A 13 -28.82 12.12 25.19
N ASN A 14 -29.23 12.27 23.95
CA ASN A 14 -28.84 11.38 22.86
C ASN A 14 -27.46 11.76 22.36
N THR A 15 -26.45 11.14 22.93
CA THR A 15 -25.14 11.11 22.32
C THR A 15 -25.24 10.32 21.00
N GLY A 16 -25.03 10.98 19.88
CA GLY A 16 -25.08 10.36 18.55
C GLY A 16 -26.14 10.92 17.60
N LEU A 17 -26.95 11.90 18.02
CA LEU A 17 -27.75 12.71 17.12
C LEU A 17 -27.02 14.02 16.83
N TYR A 18 -26.49 14.12 15.65
CA TYR A 18 -25.75 15.29 15.19
C TYR A 18 -26.62 16.17 14.28
N THR A 19 -26.49 17.49 14.42
CA THR A 19 -27.04 18.44 13.46
C THR A 19 -26.23 18.38 12.15
N PRO A 20 -26.80 18.83 11.03
CA PRO A 20 -26.04 18.90 9.77
C PRO A 20 -24.72 19.66 9.87
N SER A 21 -24.66 20.71 10.71
CA SER A 21 -23.41 21.46 10.92
C SER A 21 -22.39 20.68 11.74
N GLU A 22 -22.83 19.89 12.71
CA GLU A 22 -21.95 19.01 13.48
C GLU A 22 -21.44 17.85 12.63
N ILE A 23 -22.29 17.27 11.78
CA ILE A 23 -21.87 16.26 10.80
C ILE A 23 -20.81 16.83 9.87
N LEU A 24 -21.05 18.03 9.32
CA LEU A 24 -20.06 18.70 8.46
C LEU A 24 -18.74 18.99 9.19
N GLN A 25 -18.81 19.34 10.48
CA GLN A 25 -17.60 19.54 11.28
C GLN A 25 -16.87 18.23 11.53
N LEU A 26 -17.59 17.16 11.90
CA LEU A 26 -17.03 15.84 12.09
C LEU A 26 -16.40 15.28 10.81
N GLU A 27 -17.01 15.57 9.65
CA GLU A 27 -16.44 15.22 8.35
C GLU A 27 -15.13 15.97 8.08
N LYS A 28 -15.09 17.29 8.36
CA LYS A 28 -13.88 18.11 8.22
C LYS A 28 -12.77 17.69 9.19
N ASP A 29 -13.14 17.23 10.37
CA ASP A 29 -12.21 16.79 11.41
C ASP A 29 -11.81 15.30 11.22
N GLY A 30 -12.29 14.64 10.15
CA GLY A 30 -12.01 13.22 9.89
C GLY A 30 -12.72 12.25 10.82
N HIS A 31 -13.64 12.71 11.65
CA HIS A 31 -14.36 11.89 12.63
C HIS A 31 -15.71 11.36 12.14
N TRP A 32 -16.16 11.82 10.98
CA TRP A 32 -17.37 11.37 10.32
C TRP A 32 -16.99 10.87 8.94
N GLY A 33 -16.74 9.63 8.84
CA GLY A 33 -16.32 9.11 7.57
C GLY A 33 -16.62 7.65 7.42
N GLY A 34 -16.49 7.21 6.20
CA GLY A 34 -16.38 5.81 5.88
C GLY A 34 -15.18 5.20 6.61
N SER A 35 -15.03 3.91 6.47
CA SER A 35 -14.02 3.11 7.13
C SER A 35 -12.56 3.41 6.73
N LEU A 36 -12.31 4.33 5.79
CA LEU A 36 -10.99 4.67 5.28
C LEU A 36 -10.81 6.19 5.24
N GLU A 37 -9.79 6.69 5.89
CA GLU A 37 -9.29 8.06 5.75
C GLU A 37 -8.12 8.07 4.79
N LEU A 38 -8.16 8.93 3.77
CA LEU A 38 -7.02 9.13 2.88
C LEU A 38 -5.94 9.92 3.63
N ILE A 39 -4.81 9.29 3.91
CA ILE A 39 -3.66 9.91 4.55
C ILE A 39 -2.86 10.69 3.51
N GLU A 40 -2.49 10.04 2.41
CA GLU A 40 -1.69 10.66 1.36
C GLU A 40 -1.95 10.00 0.00
N GLU A 41 -1.87 10.79 -1.06
CA GLU A 41 -1.91 10.33 -2.45
C GLU A 41 -0.69 10.88 -3.21
N GLN A 42 -0.01 10.00 -3.93
CA GLN A 42 1.10 10.36 -4.81
C GLN A 42 0.90 9.77 -6.20
N THR A 43 1.22 10.56 -7.22
CA THR A 43 1.20 10.13 -8.62
C THR A 43 2.58 10.32 -9.21
N ALA A 44 3.15 9.26 -9.78
CA ALA A 44 4.45 9.32 -10.42
C ALA A 44 4.41 10.16 -11.69
N ASP A 45 5.48 10.90 -11.94
CA ASP A 45 5.68 11.78 -13.10
C ASP A 45 6.50 11.14 -14.24
N GLY A 46 6.92 9.89 -14.07
CA GLY A 46 7.76 9.17 -15.02
C GLY A 46 9.26 9.39 -14.86
N THR A 47 9.68 10.18 -13.89
CA THR A 47 11.11 10.50 -13.67
C THR A 47 11.68 9.92 -12.38
N THR A 48 10.82 9.64 -11.40
CA THR A 48 11.23 9.08 -10.10
C THR A 48 11.19 7.56 -10.10
N ALA A 49 12.15 6.96 -9.39
CA ALA A 49 12.20 5.52 -9.15
C ALA A 49 11.63 5.13 -7.77
N THR A 50 11.24 6.10 -6.95
CA THR A 50 10.77 5.89 -5.58
C THR A 50 9.52 6.70 -5.28
N ILE A 51 8.66 6.16 -4.42
CA ILE A 51 7.53 6.83 -3.78
C ILE A 51 7.69 6.63 -2.28
N ASP A 52 7.74 7.73 -1.53
CA ASP A 52 7.94 7.72 -0.09
C ASP A 52 6.74 8.32 0.64
N PHE A 53 6.14 7.57 1.55
CA PHE A 53 5.16 8.05 2.53
C PHE A 53 5.87 8.20 3.87
N LEU A 54 6.03 9.43 4.37
CA LEU A 54 6.82 9.74 5.57
C LEU A 54 5.97 10.25 6.75
N ASP A 55 4.72 10.58 6.54
CA ASP A 55 3.74 10.95 7.57
C ASP A 55 2.56 9.98 7.51
N ILE A 56 2.79 8.78 7.96
CA ILE A 56 1.84 7.67 7.81
C ILE A 56 0.81 7.60 8.94
N LYS A 57 0.89 8.50 9.94
CA LYS A 57 0.00 8.53 11.11
C LYS A 57 0.02 7.21 11.92
N GLU A 58 1.17 6.61 12.06
CA GLU A 58 1.37 5.31 12.72
C GLU A 58 0.92 5.30 14.19
N ASN A 59 0.89 6.48 14.83
CA ASN A 59 0.42 6.64 16.21
C ASN A 59 -1.13 6.76 16.31
N VAL A 60 -1.83 6.83 15.19
CA VAL A 60 -3.28 7.01 15.12
C VAL A 60 -3.96 5.72 14.71
N TYR A 61 -3.39 5.01 13.73
CA TYR A 61 -4.00 3.83 13.14
C TYR A 61 -3.17 2.57 13.39
N ASP A 62 -3.83 1.50 13.83
CA ASP A 62 -3.22 0.17 13.99
C ASP A 62 -3.06 -0.56 12.65
N VAL A 63 -3.89 -0.20 11.67
CA VAL A 63 -3.92 -0.82 10.34
C VAL A 63 -3.94 0.26 9.28
N HIS A 64 -3.04 0.15 8.32
CA HIS A 64 -3.00 1.01 7.14
C HIS A 64 -3.34 0.21 5.90
N LEU A 65 -3.93 0.85 4.91
CA LEU A 65 -4.17 0.29 3.60
C LEU A 65 -3.40 1.10 2.55
N LEU A 66 -2.43 0.48 1.92
CA LEU A 66 -1.72 1.02 0.78
C LEU A 66 -2.29 0.42 -0.50
N THR A 67 -2.69 1.26 -1.44
CA THR A 67 -3.12 0.83 -2.77
C THR A 67 -2.23 1.43 -3.83
N TYR A 68 -1.99 0.70 -4.91
CA TYR A 68 -1.42 1.28 -6.11
C TYR A 68 -2.14 0.79 -7.36
N ASN A 69 -2.30 1.71 -8.31
CA ASN A 69 -3.08 1.50 -9.52
C ASN A 69 -2.30 1.95 -10.75
N ASN A 70 -2.43 1.20 -11.83
CA ASN A 70 -1.81 1.49 -13.12
C ASN A 70 -0.29 1.67 -13.04
N VAL A 71 0.35 0.89 -12.16
CA VAL A 71 1.80 1.00 -12.00
C VAL A 71 2.50 0.28 -13.13
N GLY A 72 3.29 1.04 -13.86
CA GLY A 72 4.22 0.59 -14.87
C GLY A 72 5.63 1.08 -14.57
N THR A 73 6.57 0.73 -15.43
CA THR A 73 7.95 1.20 -15.37
C THR A 73 8.39 1.73 -16.73
N THR A 74 9.39 2.62 -16.75
CA THR A 74 9.94 3.18 -17.98
C THR A 74 11.10 2.35 -18.55
N GLY A 75 11.56 1.39 -17.77
CA GLY A 75 12.69 0.54 -18.11
C GLY A 75 12.34 -0.61 -19.03
N THR A 76 13.26 -1.55 -19.10
CA THR A 76 13.06 -2.83 -19.79
C THR A 76 12.24 -3.77 -18.93
N ASP A 77 11.72 -4.82 -19.54
CA ASP A 77 11.02 -5.91 -18.86
C ASP A 77 11.79 -6.45 -17.65
N TYR A 78 11.08 -6.87 -16.60
CA TYR A 78 11.57 -7.43 -15.33
C TYR A 78 11.82 -6.46 -14.17
N ASP A 79 11.40 -5.23 -14.26
CA ASP A 79 11.39 -4.35 -13.10
C ASP A 79 10.41 -4.85 -12.04
N LEU A 80 10.70 -4.59 -10.77
CA LEU A 80 9.81 -4.93 -9.66
C LEU A 80 9.53 -3.67 -8.83
N ILE A 81 8.32 -3.55 -8.33
CA ILE A 81 8.03 -2.61 -7.23
C ILE A 81 8.22 -3.36 -5.92
N LEU A 82 9.16 -2.90 -5.13
CA LEU A 82 9.50 -3.43 -3.82
C LEU A 82 9.15 -2.44 -2.72
N ILE A 83 8.97 -2.96 -1.51
CA ILE A 83 8.66 -2.17 -0.32
C ILE A 83 9.80 -2.27 0.67
N ARG A 84 10.16 -1.13 1.25
CA ARG A 84 10.98 -0.98 2.46
C ARG A 84 10.25 -0.10 3.46
N LEU A 85 10.60 -0.25 4.72
CA LEU A 85 10.02 0.49 5.82
C LEU A 85 11.06 1.43 6.41
N TYR A 86 10.61 2.55 6.94
CA TYR A 86 11.45 3.46 7.73
C TYR A 86 11.25 3.17 9.21
N GLU A 87 12.33 3.10 9.95
CA GLU A 87 12.34 2.94 11.40
C GLU A 87 12.98 4.19 12.02
N SER A 88 12.19 4.99 12.72
CA SER A 88 12.64 6.26 13.31
C SER A 88 13.32 7.18 12.28
N GLY A 89 12.73 7.34 11.11
CA GLY A 89 13.21 8.15 10.00
C GLY A 89 14.37 7.54 9.19
N VAL A 90 14.80 6.31 9.50
CA VAL A 90 15.89 5.63 8.80
C VAL A 90 15.33 4.49 7.95
N LEU A 91 15.65 4.49 6.67
CA LEU A 91 15.23 3.43 5.77
C LEU A 91 15.94 2.11 6.09
N GLU A 92 15.18 1.09 6.49
CA GLU A 92 15.72 -0.24 6.67
C GLU A 92 16.03 -0.88 5.31
N SER A 93 17.30 -1.10 5.05
CA SER A 93 17.81 -1.69 3.79
C SER A 93 18.60 -2.97 4.00
N GLY A 94 18.73 -3.42 5.24
CA GLY A 94 19.38 -4.67 5.60
C GLY A 94 18.61 -5.90 5.14
N SER A 95 19.28 -7.03 5.11
CA SER A 95 18.67 -8.32 4.73
C SER A 95 17.91 -8.92 5.92
N VAL A 96 16.93 -8.21 6.44
CA VAL A 96 16.17 -8.54 7.65
C VAL A 96 14.73 -8.99 7.38
N TYR A 97 14.17 -8.59 6.24
CA TYR A 97 12.76 -8.89 5.92
C TYR A 97 12.54 -10.39 5.67
N GLN A 98 11.36 -10.85 6.07
CA GLN A 98 10.90 -12.21 5.78
C GLN A 98 9.58 -12.12 5.04
N TRP A 99 9.38 -12.95 4.02
CA TRP A 99 8.17 -12.95 3.22
C TRP A 99 7.91 -14.29 2.55
N ALA A 100 6.63 -14.53 2.23
CA ALA A 100 6.17 -15.62 1.38
C ALA A 100 5.08 -15.13 0.44
N ASN A 101 5.12 -15.59 -0.81
CA ASN A 101 4.22 -15.15 -1.86
C ASN A 101 3.88 -16.33 -2.78
N GLN A 102 2.61 -16.43 -3.17
CA GLN A 102 2.15 -17.37 -4.17
C GLN A 102 1.64 -16.61 -5.39
N ARG A 103 2.09 -17.02 -6.57
CA ARG A 103 1.60 -16.54 -7.86
C ARG A 103 0.74 -17.58 -8.54
N ILE A 104 -0.42 -17.17 -9.04
CA ILE A 104 -1.30 -17.98 -9.89
C ILE A 104 -1.40 -17.30 -11.25
N ARG A 105 -1.31 -18.10 -12.32
CA ARG A 105 -1.43 -17.63 -13.71
C ARG A 105 -2.66 -18.21 -14.38
N ALA A 106 -3.28 -17.43 -15.27
CA ALA A 106 -4.49 -17.84 -15.98
C ALA A 106 -4.26 -19.06 -16.91
N ASN A 107 -3.00 -19.34 -17.29
CA ASN A 107 -2.65 -20.54 -18.06
C ASN A 107 -2.43 -21.80 -17.19
N GLY A 108 -2.78 -21.76 -15.90
CA GLY A 108 -2.71 -22.89 -14.98
C GLY A 108 -1.39 -23.02 -14.21
N GLY A 109 -0.43 -22.10 -14.38
CA GLY A 109 0.82 -22.15 -13.63
C GLY A 109 0.69 -21.57 -12.23
N THR A 110 1.28 -22.22 -11.22
CA THR A 110 1.41 -21.73 -9.84
C THR A 110 2.87 -21.78 -9.42
N ASN A 111 3.34 -20.74 -8.76
CA ASN A 111 4.70 -20.65 -8.23
C ASN A 111 4.68 -20.13 -6.79
N GLU A 112 5.57 -20.63 -5.97
CA GLU A 112 5.83 -20.15 -4.62
C GLU A 112 7.19 -19.46 -4.57
N TYR A 113 7.22 -18.32 -3.89
CA TYR A 113 8.42 -17.52 -3.65
C TYR A 113 8.49 -17.16 -2.17
N LYS A 114 9.67 -17.18 -1.59
CA LYS A 114 9.88 -16.90 -0.18
C LYS A 114 11.32 -16.50 0.12
N SER A 115 11.50 -15.76 1.19
CA SER A 115 12.82 -15.48 1.76
C SER A 115 12.70 -15.26 3.25
N THR A 116 13.73 -15.67 3.99
CA THR A 116 13.91 -15.35 5.41
C THR A 116 15.00 -14.30 5.63
N VAL A 117 15.68 -13.90 4.57
CA VAL A 117 16.77 -12.90 4.57
C VAL A 117 16.66 -12.07 3.30
N SER A 118 15.81 -11.06 3.31
CA SER A 118 15.58 -10.17 2.17
C SER A 118 15.81 -8.71 2.58
N SER A 119 16.31 -7.91 1.66
CA SER A 119 16.47 -6.46 1.87
C SER A 119 15.19 -5.67 1.57
N SER A 120 14.09 -6.35 1.24
CA SER A 120 12.81 -5.72 0.88
C SER A 120 11.68 -6.75 0.85
N LEU A 121 10.46 -6.26 0.74
CA LEU A 121 9.23 -7.03 0.58
C LEU A 121 8.73 -6.91 -0.86
N PRO A 122 8.61 -8.01 -1.62
CA PRO A 122 8.14 -8.01 -3.00
C PRO A 122 6.65 -8.38 -3.09
N PRO A 123 5.70 -7.44 -3.20
CA PRO A 123 4.30 -7.76 -3.48
C PRO A 123 4.09 -8.46 -4.83
N VAL A 124 5.09 -8.35 -5.69
CA VAL A 124 5.11 -8.95 -7.02
C VAL A 124 6.44 -9.66 -7.23
N ASN A 125 6.40 -10.85 -7.80
CA ASN A 125 7.60 -11.62 -8.17
C ASN A 125 7.71 -11.85 -9.68
N ASN A 126 7.13 -10.97 -10.47
CA ASN A 126 7.24 -10.97 -11.93
C ASN A 126 7.62 -9.59 -12.41
N GLY A 127 8.36 -9.55 -13.49
CA GLY A 127 8.70 -8.31 -14.15
C GLY A 127 7.47 -7.48 -14.51
N ILE A 128 7.56 -6.20 -14.27
CA ILE A 128 6.62 -5.20 -14.72
C ILE A 128 6.98 -4.86 -16.16
N SER A 129 5.98 -4.68 -16.98
CA SER A 129 6.15 -4.26 -18.35
C SER A 129 6.32 -2.74 -18.46
N ASN A 130 6.98 -2.31 -19.53
CA ASN A 130 7.01 -0.93 -19.97
C ASN A 130 5.91 -0.61 -20.99
N GLN A 131 5.03 -1.57 -21.29
CA GLN A 131 3.92 -1.37 -22.21
C GLN A 131 2.79 -0.61 -21.53
N SER A 132 2.26 0.41 -22.20
CA SER A 132 1.22 1.29 -21.64
C SER A 132 -0.12 0.60 -21.35
N ILE A 133 -0.36 -0.57 -21.91
CA ILE A 133 -1.57 -1.38 -21.70
C ILE A 133 -1.41 -2.40 -20.57
N GLU A 134 -0.21 -2.63 -20.10
CA GLU A 134 0.13 -3.57 -19.05
C GLU A 134 0.42 -2.80 -17.77
N ALA A 135 -0.26 -3.14 -16.71
CA ALA A 135 -0.14 -2.43 -15.44
C ALA A 135 -0.30 -3.38 -14.27
N ILE A 136 0.26 -2.96 -13.14
CA ILE A 136 0.07 -3.63 -11.87
C ILE A 136 -0.91 -2.83 -11.04
N ASN A 137 -1.81 -3.56 -10.39
CA ASN A 137 -2.74 -3.04 -9.40
C ASN A 137 -2.63 -3.89 -8.13
N SER A 138 -2.58 -3.26 -6.98
CA SER A 138 -2.45 -3.97 -5.70
C SER A 138 -3.15 -3.26 -4.57
N TYR A 139 -3.48 -4.04 -3.55
CA TYR A 139 -3.75 -3.53 -2.22
C TYR A 139 -2.89 -4.28 -1.20
N ILE A 140 -2.47 -3.56 -0.16
CA ILE A 140 -1.55 -4.03 0.86
C ILE A 140 -2.04 -3.52 2.20
N TYR A 141 -2.33 -4.43 3.12
CA TYR A 141 -2.58 -4.07 4.50
C TYR A 141 -1.28 -4.11 5.29
N LEU A 142 -1.06 -3.09 6.12
CA LEU A 142 0.08 -2.99 7.01
C LEU A 142 -0.42 -2.93 8.46
N TYR A 143 0.21 -3.67 9.34
CA TYR A 143 -0.23 -3.87 10.72
C TYR A 143 0.89 -3.54 11.70
N ASN A 144 0.52 -2.96 12.85
CA ASN A 144 1.38 -2.68 14.01
C ASN A 144 2.51 -1.67 13.75
N LEU A 145 2.40 -0.78 12.77
CA LEU A 145 3.49 0.12 12.40
C LEU A 145 3.94 1.00 13.57
N GLY A 146 3.00 1.56 14.35
CA GLY A 146 3.29 2.40 15.53
C GLY A 146 3.69 1.63 16.80
N ASN A 147 3.76 0.30 16.77
CA ASN A 147 3.94 -0.49 17.99
C ASN A 147 5.37 -0.97 18.17
N SER A 148 6.14 -0.28 19.03
CA SER A 148 7.54 -0.60 19.32
C SER A 148 7.77 -1.94 20.04
N ALA A 149 6.70 -2.62 20.50
CA ALA A 149 6.79 -3.91 21.19
C ALA A 149 6.38 -5.09 20.29
N LYS A 150 6.01 -4.83 19.05
CA LYS A 150 5.52 -5.82 18.08
C LYS A 150 6.32 -5.74 16.78
N TYR A 151 6.30 -6.82 16.03
CA TYR A 151 6.76 -6.79 14.64
C TYR A 151 5.69 -6.15 13.74
N SER A 152 6.14 -5.48 12.70
CA SER A 152 5.28 -4.98 11.64
C SER A 152 5.04 -6.06 10.60
N PHE A 153 3.78 -6.23 10.18
CA PHE A 153 3.37 -7.22 9.19
C PHE A 153 2.72 -6.56 8.00
N LEU A 154 2.83 -7.20 6.86
CA LEU A 154 2.15 -6.82 5.63
C LEU A 154 1.44 -8.03 5.03
N THR A 155 0.27 -7.80 4.46
CA THR A 155 -0.38 -8.77 3.57
C THR A 155 -0.77 -8.08 2.28
N TRP A 156 -0.70 -8.77 1.15
CA TRP A 156 -0.97 -8.17 -0.15
C TRP A 156 -1.68 -9.10 -1.11
N GLN A 157 -2.39 -8.48 -2.04
CA GLN A 157 -2.84 -9.11 -3.26
C GLN A 157 -2.59 -8.19 -4.44
N THR A 158 -2.06 -8.74 -5.52
CA THR A 158 -1.69 -8.01 -6.73
C THR A 158 -2.29 -8.68 -7.95
N ALA A 159 -2.81 -7.88 -8.87
CA ALA A 159 -3.30 -8.28 -10.18
C ALA A 159 -2.47 -7.61 -11.26
N GLN A 160 -1.99 -8.37 -12.25
CA GLN A 160 -1.13 -7.85 -13.32
C GLN A 160 -1.19 -8.67 -14.59
N ILE A 161 -0.78 -8.06 -15.67
CA ILE A 161 -0.21 -8.75 -16.85
C ILE A 161 1.29 -8.52 -16.77
N PRO A 162 2.10 -9.56 -16.54
CA PRO A 162 3.55 -9.41 -16.48
C PRO A 162 4.12 -9.13 -17.86
N SER A 163 5.40 -8.74 -17.90
CA SER A 163 6.12 -8.40 -19.10
C SER A 163 6.07 -9.48 -20.19
N TYR A 164 6.29 -9.07 -21.42
CA TYR A 164 6.24 -9.92 -22.64
C TYR A 164 6.99 -11.24 -22.51
N SER A 165 8.14 -11.23 -21.85
CA SER A 165 8.97 -12.43 -21.65
C SER A 165 8.36 -13.48 -20.71
N GLU A 166 7.36 -13.10 -19.93
CA GLU A 166 6.60 -13.98 -19.01
C GLU A 166 5.29 -14.51 -19.62
N SER A 167 5.13 -14.43 -20.95
CA SER A 167 3.99 -14.95 -21.72
C SER A 167 2.72 -14.10 -21.71
N GLN A 168 2.76 -12.86 -21.24
CA GLN A 168 1.61 -11.92 -21.25
C GLN A 168 0.29 -12.53 -20.75
N VAL A 169 0.36 -13.36 -19.74
CA VAL A 169 -0.79 -14.04 -19.17
C VAL A 169 -1.15 -13.40 -17.84
N PHE A 170 -2.42 -13.08 -17.65
CA PHE A 170 -2.90 -12.57 -16.37
C PHE A 170 -2.35 -13.41 -15.21
N SER A 171 -1.82 -12.74 -14.23
CA SER A 171 -1.39 -13.35 -12.99
C SER A 171 -1.83 -12.55 -11.77
N THR A 172 -2.10 -13.27 -10.69
CA THR A 172 -2.31 -12.70 -9.38
C THR A 172 -1.25 -13.22 -8.41
N ASN A 173 -0.77 -12.34 -7.54
CA ASN A 173 0.12 -12.71 -6.44
C ASN A 173 -0.59 -12.40 -5.14
N PHE A 174 -0.48 -13.29 -4.16
CA PHE A 174 -0.96 -13.05 -2.80
C PHE A 174 0.04 -13.62 -1.81
N GLY A 175 0.23 -12.88 -0.74
CA GLY A 175 1.22 -13.24 0.25
C GLY A 175 1.29 -12.26 1.39
N GLY A 176 2.40 -12.30 2.08
CA GLY A 176 2.68 -11.41 3.18
C GLY A 176 4.15 -11.45 3.58
N GLY A 177 4.49 -10.54 4.44
CA GLY A 177 5.83 -10.43 4.99
C GLY A 177 5.87 -9.68 6.28
N THR A 178 7.04 -9.61 6.86
CA THR A 178 7.27 -8.93 8.13
C THR A 178 8.64 -8.28 8.16
N LEU A 179 8.72 -7.17 8.90
CA LEU A 179 9.96 -6.68 9.47
C LEU A 179 10.04 -7.26 10.88
N PRO A 180 10.89 -8.29 11.13
CA PRO A 180 10.97 -8.97 12.42
C PRO A 180 11.85 -8.18 13.40
N GLN A 181 11.57 -6.90 13.55
CA GLN A 181 12.17 -5.97 14.49
C GLN A 181 11.05 -5.31 15.28
N ALA A 182 11.19 -5.27 16.60
CA ALA A 182 10.23 -4.61 17.48
C ALA A 182 10.57 -3.11 17.52
N SER A 183 10.06 -2.35 16.57
CA SER A 183 10.36 -0.94 16.36
C SER A 183 9.14 -0.19 15.86
N VAL A 184 9.16 1.13 16.01
CA VAL A 184 8.18 2.00 15.35
C VAL A 184 8.59 2.17 13.90
N VAL A 185 7.67 1.83 13.00
CA VAL A 185 7.76 2.11 11.57
C VAL A 185 6.99 3.41 11.30
N ASP A 186 7.70 4.43 10.87
CA ASP A 186 7.19 5.79 10.65
C ASP A 186 7.16 6.21 9.17
N GLY A 187 7.47 5.29 8.26
CA GLY A 187 7.37 5.56 6.83
C GLY A 187 7.47 4.30 5.98
N ILE A 188 7.05 4.46 4.72
CA ILE A 188 6.98 3.40 3.72
C ILE A 188 7.62 3.89 2.43
N ARG A 189 8.57 3.14 1.88
CA ARG A 189 9.11 3.36 0.54
C ARG A 189 8.64 2.27 -0.41
N LEU A 190 8.04 2.68 -1.52
CA LEU A 190 7.96 1.84 -2.71
C LEU A 190 9.08 2.26 -3.67
N TYR A 191 9.73 1.31 -4.29
CA TYR A 191 10.80 1.63 -5.22
C TYR A 191 10.88 0.60 -6.35
N ASN A 192 11.30 1.12 -7.50
CA ASN A 192 11.55 0.28 -8.66
C ASN A 192 12.97 -0.30 -8.56
N THR A 193 13.07 -1.61 -8.81
CA THR A 193 14.38 -2.25 -8.93
C THR A 193 14.71 -2.49 -10.37
N GLN A 194 15.77 -1.89 -10.85
CA GLN A 194 16.35 -2.33 -12.10
C GLN A 194 17.74 -2.91 -11.89
N ALA A 195 17.97 -4.04 -12.55
CA ALA A 195 19.26 -4.71 -12.52
C ALA A 195 20.33 -4.00 -13.38
N THR A 196 19.95 -3.12 -14.31
CA THR A 196 20.88 -2.65 -15.37
C THR A 196 20.62 -1.22 -15.89
N GLY A 197 20.23 -0.26 -15.03
CA GLY A 197 20.12 1.12 -15.52
C GLY A 197 19.01 1.94 -14.85
N ALA A 198 18.84 3.19 -15.23
CA ALA A 198 17.84 4.07 -14.65
C ALA A 198 16.44 3.73 -15.19
N SER A 199 15.64 3.07 -14.39
CA SER A 199 14.21 2.90 -14.64
C SER A 199 13.41 3.69 -13.61
N SER A 200 12.41 4.38 -14.09
CA SER A 200 11.50 5.15 -13.28
C SER A 200 10.13 4.46 -13.21
N ILE A 201 9.34 4.83 -12.25
CA ILE A 201 7.92 4.49 -12.20
C ILE A 201 7.22 5.30 -13.28
N SER A 202 6.39 4.66 -14.11
CA SER A 202 5.74 5.30 -15.25
C SER A 202 4.83 6.45 -14.82
N ASN A 203 4.77 7.48 -15.66
CA ASN A 203 3.86 8.61 -15.47
C ASN A 203 2.40 8.14 -15.33
N GLY A 204 1.70 8.71 -14.36
CA GLY A 204 0.31 8.37 -14.05
C GLY A 204 0.12 7.15 -13.16
N SER A 205 1.20 6.46 -12.75
CA SER A 205 1.14 5.45 -11.70
C SER A 205 0.70 6.11 -10.39
N ASN A 206 -0.38 5.60 -9.79
CA ASN A 206 -1.01 6.24 -8.64
C ASN A 206 -0.90 5.37 -7.38
N PHE A 207 -0.55 6.00 -6.27
CA PHE A 207 -0.33 5.36 -4.97
C PHE A 207 -1.13 6.11 -3.90
N LYS A 208 -1.87 5.39 -3.06
CA LYS A 208 -2.67 5.96 -1.98
C LYS A 208 -2.46 5.20 -0.69
N LEU A 209 -2.27 5.95 0.37
CA LEU A 209 -2.22 5.43 1.74
C LEU A 209 -3.47 5.90 2.50
N TYR A 210 -4.10 4.96 3.17
CA TYR A 210 -5.27 5.17 4.03
C TYR A 210 -4.97 4.67 5.43
#